data_2500e5dd5c18598d8217662dbf5b802f
#
_entry.id   2500e5dd5c18598d8217662dbf5b802f
#
_cell.length_a   1.000
_cell.length_b   1.000
_cell.length_c   1.000
_cell.angle_alpha   90.00
_cell.angle_beta   90.00
_cell.angle_gamma   90.00
#
_symmetry.space_group_name_H-M   'P 1'
#
loop_
_entity.id
_entity.type
_entity.pdbx_description
1 polymer ?
#
loop_
_entity_poly.entity_id
_entity_poly.type
_entity_poly.pdbx_seq_one_letter_code
_entity_poly.pdbx_strand_id
1 'polypeptide(L)'
;MSTYLNAVSNVKRHGILLACASLLGLAMGITPAMAQSYPNKPIRLVVPFTPGGVTDTSGRLIAEQLSKRLGQQVVVDNKPGASGNIGTQMVASAEPDGYTLLLGFDGTLVINPHVFPKVSFDTAKDFAPIGKIGDAVLILVAYPGAPIKTLKDVINLSKTQSGGLSYGTSGTGGTPHIAGELLKERTGANLVHIPYKGGGQAMTDVLGGNIPLVYTAIAGAIQHIKNGKLHPVAVSSAQRSSSLPDVPTFIESGLADFDINSWVALLAPAKTPKAIVDKLNAELNAVLSDPVVRERLNGMGIAATPGSADKFAQEMQRDLTRYGSVVKSAGIKLE
;
A
#
# COMPACT_ATOMS: atom_id res chain seq x y z
N MET A 1 -53.75 -15.68 -74.27
CA MET A 1 -53.30 -16.54 -73.11
C MET A 1 -51.77 -16.46 -72.88
N SER A 2 -51.03 -15.70 -73.65
CA SER A 2 -49.53 -15.63 -73.57
C SER A 2 -49.00 -14.45 -72.73
N THR A 3 -49.81 -13.45 -72.43
CA THR A 3 -49.38 -12.22 -71.75
C THR A 3 -49.35 -12.33 -70.17
N TYR A 4 -50.11 -13.26 -69.58
CA TYR A 4 -50.21 -13.43 -68.15
C TYR A 4 -49.05 -14.23 -67.54
N LEU A 5 -48.41 -15.11 -68.28
CA LEU A 5 -47.32 -15.97 -67.79
C LEU A 5 -46.00 -15.21 -67.63
N ASN A 6 -45.76 -14.15 -68.40
CA ASN A 6 -44.53 -13.34 -68.31
C ASN A 6 -44.55 -12.36 -67.11
N ALA A 7 -45.71 -11.90 -66.68
CA ALA A 7 -45.81 -10.99 -65.51
C ALA A 7 -45.51 -11.68 -64.17
N VAL A 8 -45.95 -12.93 -64.03
CA VAL A 8 -45.75 -13.70 -62.78
C VAL A 8 -44.25 -14.13 -62.57
N SER A 9 -43.53 -14.35 -63.69
CA SER A 9 -42.09 -14.74 -63.60
C SER A 9 -41.22 -13.56 -63.21
N ASN A 10 -41.55 -12.34 -63.63
CA ASN A 10 -40.75 -11.15 -63.26
C ASN A 10 -40.97 -10.71 -61.82
N VAL A 11 -42.16 -10.83 -61.24
CA VAL A 11 -42.39 -10.52 -59.80
C VAL A 11 -41.64 -11.47 -58.87
N LYS A 12 -41.60 -12.78 -59.23
CA LYS A 12 -40.81 -13.75 -58.43
C LYS A 12 -39.31 -13.50 -58.51
N ARG A 13 -38.77 -13.09 -59.66
CA ARG A 13 -37.30 -12.77 -59.78
C ARG A 13 -36.93 -11.51 -59.04
N HIS A 14 -37.72 -10.46 -59.03
CA HIS A 14 -37.45 -9.25 -58.28
C HIS A 14 -37.62 -9.45 -56.77
N GLY A 15 -38.53 -10.30 -56.30
CA GLY A 15 -38.70 -10.65 -54.89
C GLY A 15 -37.49 -11.43 -54.33
N ILE A 16 -36.90 -12.34 -55.11
CA ILE A 16 -35.71 -13.12 -54.71
C ILE A 16 -34.46 -12.23 -54.69
N LEU A 17 -34.31 -11.32 -55.65
CA LEU A 17 -33.16 -10.37 -55.65
C LEU A 17 -33.23 -9.38 -54.51
N LEU A 18 -34.38 -8.90 -54.08
CA LEU A 18 -34.55 -8.04 -52.91
C LEU A 18 -34.33 -8.79 -51.60
N ALA A 19 -34.73 -10.06 -51.50
CA ALA A 19 -34.47 -10.90 -50.32
C ALA A 19 -32.96 -11.24 -50.15
N CYS A 20 -32.26 -11.50 -51.26
CA CYS A 20 -30.82 -11.75 -51.24
C CYS A 20 -30.01 -10.47 -50.91
N ALA A 21 -30.43 -9.30 -51.39
CA ALA A 21 -29.81 -8.02 -51.05
C ALA A 21 -29.98 -7.65 -49.57
N SER A 22 -31.14 -7.98 -48.96
CA SER A 22 -31.40 -7.75 -47.54
C SER A 22 -30.59 -8.68 -46.62
N LEU A 23 -30.32 -9.91 -47.03
CA LEU A 23 -29.48 -10.86 -46.29
C LEU A 23 -27.99 -10.52 -46.39
N LEU A 24 -27.51 -9.97 -47.50
CA LEU A 24 -26.11 -9.49 -47.62
C LEU A 24 -25.88 -8.22 -46.80
N GLY A 25 -26.88 -7.37 -46.62
CA GLY A 25 -26.78 -6.14 -45.79
C GLY A 25 -26.68 -6.43 -44.29
N LEU A 26 -27.27 -7.52 -43.80
CA LEU A 26 -27.16 -7.93 -42.39
C LEU A 26 -25.82 -8.62 -42.04
N ALA A 27 -25.09 -9.14 -43.02
CA ALA A 27 -23.82 -9.81 -42.79
C ALA A 27 -22.60 -8.85 -42.63
N MET A 28 -22.76 -7.56 -43.01
CA MET A 28 -21.68 -6.57 -42.93
C MET A 28 -21.59 -5.79 -41.61
N GLY A 29 -22.46 -6.10 -40.61
CA GLY A 29 -22.55 -5.33 -39.36
C GLY A 29 -21.86 -5.94 -38.16
N ILE A 30 -21.24 -7.13 -38.24
CA ILE A 30 -20.49 -7.73 -37.09
C ILE A 30 -19.02 -7.54 -37.37
N THR A 31 -18.52 -6.28 -37.25
CA THR A 31 -17.14 -6.08 -36.96
C THR A 31 -16.92 -6.62 -35.53
N PRO A 32 -16.07 -7.63 -35.34
CA PRO A 32 -15.68 -7.99 -33.98
C PRO A 32 -15.14 -6.70 -33.33
N ALA A 33 -15.79 -6.21 -32.29
CA ALA A 33 -15.23 -5.19 -31.45
C ALA A 33 -13.92 -5.80 -30.98
N MET A 34 -12.79 -5.47 -31.62
CA MET A 34 -11.47 -5.77 -31.14
C MET A 34 -11.43 -5.15 -29.76
N ALA A 35 -11.58 -5.99 -28.73
CA ALA A 35 -11.41 -5.55 -27.36
C ALA A 35 -10.06 -4.83 -27.32
N GLN A 36 -10.08 -3.50 -27.21
CA GLN A 36 -8.86 -2.70 -27.20
C GLN A 36 -7.95 -3.30 -26.12
N SER A 37 -6.77 -3.74 -26.53
CA SER A 37 -5.84 -4.38 -25.59
C SER A 37 -5.48 -3.39 -24.48
N TYR A 38 -5.89 -3.69 -23.25
CA TYR A 38 -5.47 -2.91 -22.09
C TYR A 38 -3.99 -3.18 -21.78
N PRO A 39 -3.18 -2.14 -21.45
CA PRO A 39 -3.46 -0.72 -21.62
C PRO A 39 -3.16 -0.22 -23.05
N ASN A 40 -3.93 0.75 -23.56
CA ASN A 40 -3.72 1.40 -24.84
C ASN A 40 -3.46 2.92 -24.73
N LYS A 41 -3.47 3.45 -23.49
CA LYS A 41 -3.15 4.84 -23.15
C LYS A 41 -2.35 4.89 -21.85
N PRO A 42 -1.72 6.01 -21.49
CA PRO A 42 -0.99 6.14 -20.24
C PRO A 42 -1.87 5.86 -19.01
N ILE A 43 -1.25 5.21 -17.99
CA ILE A 43 -1.87 4.93 -16.70
C ILE A 43 -1.39 5.98 -15.70
N ARG A 44 -2.30 6.55 -14.93
CA ARG A 44 -2.02 7.50 -13.85
C ARG A 44 -1.87 6.74 -12.54
N LEU A 45 -0.72 6.86 -11.89
CA LEU A 45 -0.47 6.34 -10.54
C LEU A 45 -0.54 7.49 -9.54
N VAL A 46 -1.63 7.59 -8.79
CA VAL A 46 -1.80 8.59 -7.75
C VAL A 46 -0.97 8.17 -6.52
N VAL A 47 -0.06 9.03 -6.10
CA VAL A 47 0.73 8.92 -4.88
C VAL A 47 0.21 9.93 -3.87
N PRO A 48 -0.42 9.52 -2.75
CA PRO A 48 -1.13 10.43 -1.85
C PRO A 48 -0.20 11.19 -0.88
N PHE A 49 1.07 11.35 -1.23
CA PHE A 49 2.11 12.02 -0.43
C PHE A 49 2.97 12.94 -1.28
N THR A 50 3.71 13.82 -0.61
CA THR A 50 4.67 14.72 -1.25
C THR A 50 5.81 13.96 -1.93
N PRO A 51 6.38 14.50 -3.01
CA PRO A 51 7.56 13.92 -3.65
C PRO A 51 8.74 13.74 -2.69
N GLY A 52 9.56 12.71 -2.94
CA GLY A 52 10.83 12.45 -2.25
C GLY A 52 10.74 11.54 -1.02
N GLY A 53 9.55 11.25 -0.49
CA GLY A 53 9.37 10.25 0.57
C GLY A 53 9.47 8.81 0.07
N VAL A 54 9.54 7.83 1.00
CA VAL A 54 9.64 6.40 0.66
C VAL A 54 8.49 5.94 -0.23
N THR A 55 7.28 6.41 0.03
CA THR A 55 6.09 6.10 -0.78
C THR A 55 6.23 6.63 -2.21
N ASP A 56 6.71 7.87 -2.40
CA ASP A 56 6.90 8.43 -3.74
C ASP A 56 8.03 7.73 -4.49
N THR A 57 9.18 7.52 -3.85
CA THR A 57 10.34 6.87 -4.49
C THR A 57 10.07 5.43 -4.88
N SER A 58 9.36 4.66 -4.03
CA SER A 58 8.92 3.31 -4.38
C SER A 58 7.88 3.32 -5.49
N GLY A 59 6.93 4.26 -5.45
CA GLY A 59 5.94 4.45 -6.52
C GLY A 59 6.56 4.74 -7.88
N ARG A 60 7.59 5.59 -7.93
CA ARG A 60 8.33 5.89 -9.17
C ARG A 60 9.09 4.68 -9.69
N LEU A 61 9.71 3.90 -8.81
CA LEU A 61 10.38 2.66 -9.20
C LEU A 61 9.38 1.66 -9.82
N ILE A 62 8.25 1.44 -9.17
CA ILE A 62 7.20 0.53 -9.67
C ILE A 62 6.61 1.06 -10.99
N ALA A 63 6.31 2.37 -11.08
CA ALA A 63 5.80 3.00 -12.31
C ALA A 63 6.77 2.85 -13.49
N GLU A 64 8.06 3.06 -13.27
CA GLU A 64 9.12 2.87 -14.29
C GLU A 64 9.12 1.42 -14.81
N GLN A 65 9.10 0.44 -13.93
CA GLN A 65 9.17 -0.95 -14.31
C GLN A 65 7.86 -1.46 -14.96
N LEU A 66 6.71 -1.04 -14.44
CA LEU A 66 5.41 -1.35 -15.06
C LEU A 66 5.29 -0.73 -16.44
N SER A 67 5.81 0.50 -16.65
CA SER A 67 5.80 1.14 -17.98
C SER A 67 6.51 0.29 -19.03
N LYS A 68 7.67 -0.27 -18.68
CA LYS A 68 8.45 -1.14 -19.58
C LYS A 68 7.69 -2.43 -19.93
N ARG A 69 7.01 -3.02 -18.95
CA ARG A 69 6.31 -4.28 -19.11
C ARG A 69 4.96 -4.15 -19.81
N LEU A 70 4.24 -3.08 -19.53
CA LEU A 70 2.91 -2.81 -20.11
C LEU A 70 2.97 -2.17 -21.50
N GLY A 71 4.14 -1.65 -21.92
CA GLY A 71 4.29 -0.92 -23.19
C GLY A 71 3.54 0.44 -23.20
N GLN A 72 3.11 0.92 -22.05
CA GLN A 72 2.44 2.20 -21.86
C GLN A 72 3.01 2.93 -20.64
N GLN A 73 3.07 4.25 -20.70
CA GLN A 73 3.59 5.06 -19.60
C GLN A 73 2.71 4.91 -18.35
N VAL A 74 3.35 4.65 -17.20
CA VAL A 74 2.73 4.79 -15.87
C VAL A 74 3.26 6.08 -15.26
N VAL A 75 2.39 7.09 -15.17
CA VAL A 75 2.77 8.46 -14.76
C VAL A 75 2.41 8.68 -13.30
N VAL A 76 3.41 9.00 -12.48
CA VAL A 76 3.21 9.33 -11.06
C VAL A 76 2.62 10.71 -10.93
N ASP A 77 1.51 10.82 -10.19
CA ASP A 77 0.81 12.05 -9.86
C ASP A 77 0.66 12.21 -8.33
N ASN A 78 1.45 13.09 -7.74
CA ASN A 78 1.43 13.32 -6.29
C ASN A 78 0.22 14.16 -5.88
N LYS A 79 -0.62 13.64 -4.98
CA LYS A 79 -1.83 14.30 -4.43
C LYS A 79 -1.79 14.24 -2.90
N PRO A 80 -0.91 15.03 -2.26
CA PRO A 80 -0.77 15.02 -0.81
C PRO A 80 -1.94 15.69 -0.10
N GLY A 81 -2.09 15.40 1.19
CA GLY A 81 -2.99 16.10 2.10
C GLY A 81 -3.80 15.15 2.96
N ALA A 82 -4.12 15.61 4.18
CA ALA A 82 -4.89 14.88 5.21
C ALA A 82 -4.37 13.44 5.42
N SER A 83 -3.07 13.27 5.64
CA SER A 83 -2.41 11.96 5.81
C SER A 83 -2.69 10.97 4.67
N GLY A 84 -2.77 11.48 3.43
CA GLY A 84 -3.03 10.68 2.23
C GLY A 84 -4.52 10.56 1.85
N ASN A 85 -5.44 11.00 2.70
CA ASN A 85 -6.88 10.85 2.45
C ASN A 85 -7.34 11.54 1.16
N ILE A 86 -6.75 12.70 0.79
CA ILE A 86 -7.14 13.45 -0.42
C ILE A 86 -6.84 12.63 -1.68
N GLY A 87 -5.60 12.16 -1.85
CA GLY A 87 -5.21 11.36 -3.02
C GLY A 87 -5.95 10.03 -3.07
N THR A 88 -6.16 9.39 -1.93
CA THR A 88 -6.90 8.12 -1.82
C THR A 88 -8.35 8.29 -2.23
N GLN A 89 -9.04 9.34 -1.75
CA GLN A 89 -10.41 9.68 -2.16
C GLN A 89 -10.52 9.93 -3.67
N MET A 90 -9.55 10.61 -4.27
CA MET A 90 -9.54 10.86 -5.71
C MET A 90 -9.59 9.55 -6.51
N VAL A 91 -8.85 8.52 -6.08
CA VAL A 91 -8.86 7.21 -6.74
C VAL A 91 -10.15 6.44 -6.44
N ALA A 92 -10.66 6.49 -5.21
CA ALA A 92 -11.94 5.88 -4.85
C ALA A 92 -13.10 6.34 -5.75
N SER A 93 -13.04 7.60 -6.21
CA SER A 93 -14.06 8.22 -7.08
C SER A 93 -13.72 8.21 -8.57
N ALA A 94 -12.59 7.60 -8.97
CA ALA A 94 -12.19 7.55 -10.37
C ALA A 94 -12.94 6.48 -11.16
N GLU A 95 -12.94 6.62 -12.50
CA GLU A 95 -13.50 5.61 -13.39
C GLU A 95 -12.79 4.25 -13.21
N PRO A 96 -13.53 3.14 -13.09
CA PRO A 96 -12.97 1.81 -12.85
C PRO A 96 -12.45 1.15 -14.14
N ASP A 97 -11.72 1.90 -14.95
CA ASP A 97 -11.21 1.47 -16.26
C ASP A 97 -9.76 0.98 -16.23
N GLY A 98 -9.13 1.00 -15.03
CA GLY A 98 -7.73 0.59 -14.80
C GLY A 98 -6.71 1.66 -15.17
N TYR A 99 -7.08 2.86 -15.59
CA TYR A 99 -6.15 3.92 -15.97
C TYR A 99 -5.88 4.93 -14.86
N THR A 100 -6.56 4.81 -13.71
CA THR A 100 -6.23 5.54 -12.49
C THR A 100 -6.00 4.52 -11.37
N LEU A 101 -4.77 4.46 -10.87
CA LEU A 101 -4.34 3.55 -9.82
C LEU A 101 -3.91 4.33 -8.58
N LEU A 102 -3.99 3.71 -7.42
CA LEU A 102 -3.50 4.23 -6.14
C LEU A 102 -2.22 3.52 -5.74
N LEU A 103 -1.20 4.27 -5.40
CA LEU A 103 -0.15 3.77 -4.52
C LEU A 103 -0.66 3.86 -3.09
N GLY A 104 -1.19 2.76 -2.60
CA GLY A 104 -1.77 2.65 -1.27
C GLY A 104 -0.71 2.53 -0.19
N PHE A 105 -1.02 3.07 0.99
CA PHE A 105 -0.21 3.01 2.19
C PHE A 105 -1.10 2.57 3.36
N ASP A 106 -0.62 1.68 4.20
CA ASP A 106 -1.38 1.09 5.31
C ASP A 106 -1.98 2.15 6.24
N GLY A 107 -1.19 3.14 6.66
CA GLY A 107 -1.66 4.21 7.52
C GLY A 107 -2.90 4.90 6.99
N THR A 108 -2.94 5.18 5.67
CA THR A 108 -4.09 5.83 5.04
C THR A 108 -5.30 4.91 4.94
N LEU A 109 -5.07 3.65 4.54
CA LEU A 109 -6.15 2.73 4.20
C LEU A 109 -6.73 1.99 5.41
N VAL A 110 -5.91 1.62 6.41
CA VAL A 110 -6.37 0.77 7.51
C VAL A 110 -6.26 1.39 8.90
N ILE A 111 -5.64 2.58 9.03
CA ILE A 111 -5.56 3.32 10.29
C ILE A 111 -6.42 4.58 10.25
N ASN A 112 -6.29 5.42 9.22
CA ASN A 112 -7.05 6.68 9.10
C ASN A 112 -8.57 6.52 9.27
N PRO A 113 -9.23 5.44 8.76
CA PRO A 113 -10.65 5.22 8.98
C PRO A 113 -11.07 5.17 10.45
N HIS A 114 -10.13 4.88 11.35
CA HIS A 114 -10.39 4.74 12.80
C HIS A 114 -9.95 5.94 13.62
N VAL A 115 -9.01 6.76 13.13
CA VAL A 115 -8.45 7.90 13.89
C VAL A 115 -9.00 9.25 13.44
N PHE A 116 -9.36 9.40 12.16
CA PHE A 116 -9.98 10.63 11.65
C PHE A 116 -11.47 10.65 11.97
N PRO A 117 -12.05 11.81 12.35
CA PRO A 117 -13.49 11.93 12.57
C PRO A 117 -14.32 11.55 11.34
N LYS A 118 -13.77 11.80 10.14
CA LYS A 118 -14.38 11.45 8.86
C LYS A 118 -13.32 11.24 7.80
N VAL A 119 -13.37 10.09 7.14
CA VAL A 119 -12.73 9.84 5.84
C VAL A 119 -13.82 9.74 4.77
N SER A 120 -13.49 10.13 3.53
CA SER A 120 -14.49 10.19 2.45
C SER A 120 -14.49 8.93 1.56
N PHE A 121 -13.80 7.87 1.96
CA PHE A 121 -13.75 6.57 1.30
C PHE A 121 -13.98 5.43 2.29
N ASP A 122 -14.44 4.29 1.79
CA ASP A 122 -14.55 3.03 2.52
C ASP A 122 -13.48 2.06 1.98
N THR A 123 -12.47 1.78 2.78
CA THR A 123 -11.34 0.93 2.38
C THR A 123 -11.78 -0.45 1.87
N ALA A 124 -12.83 -1.02 2.46
CA ALA A 124 -13.30 -2.36 2.11
C ALA A 124 -14.16 -2.39 0.83
N LYS A 125 -14.77 -1.24 0.44
CA LYS A 125 -15.77 -1.18 -0.64
C LYS A 125 -15.30 -0.43 -1.87
N ASP A 126 -14.42 0.57 -1.70
CA ASP A 126 -14.12 1.53 -2.78
C ASP A 126 -12.86 1.16 -3.58
N PHE A 127 -12.15 0.09 -3.19
CA PHE A 127 -10.92 -0.33 -3.84
C PHE A 127 -10.92 -1.80 -4.24
N ALA A 128 -10.31 -2.09 -5.39
CA ALA A 128 -9.88 -3.41 -5.83
C ALA A 128 -8.37 -3.54 -5.58
N PRO A 129 -7.91 -4.35 -4.60
CA PRO A 129 -6.50 -4.62 -4.40
C PRO A 129 -5.89 -5.26 -5.64
N ILE A 130 -4.78 -4.72 -6.14
CA ILE A 130 -3.99 -5.32 -7.22
C ILE A 130 -2.90 -6.20 -6.63
N GLY A 131 -2.17 -5.69 -5.64
CA GLY A 131 -1.14 -6.46 -4.95
C GLY A 131 -0.31 -5.60 -4.01
N LYS A 132 0.27 -6.26 -2.99
CA LYS A 132 1.23 -5.64 -2.10
C LYS A 132 2.58 -5.51 -2.81
N ILE A 133 3.19 -4.34 -2.74
CA ILE A 133 4.54 -4.08 -3.23
C ILE A 133 5.55 -4.64 -2.23
N GLY A 134 5.36 -4.33 -0.95
CA GLY A 134 6.22 -4.84 0.09
C GLY A 134 5.94 -4.24 1.46
N ASP A 135 6.64 -4.79 2.45
CA ASP A 135 6.59 -4.38 3.84
C ASP A 135 7.75 -3.42 4.16
N ALA A 136 7.41 -2.27 4.73
CA ALA A 136 8.37 -1.40 5.38
C ALA A 136 8.49 -1.84 6.85
N VAL A 137 9.52 -2.63 7.13
CA VAL A 137 9.74 -3.19 8.46
C VAL A 137 10.03 -2.07 9.45
N LEU A 138 9.29 -2.06 10.56
CA LEU A 138 9.49 -1.10 11.64
C LEU A 138 10.52 -1.64 12.64
N ILE A 139 11.16 -0.71 13.35
CA ILE A 139 12.16 -0.99 14.36
C ILE A 139 12.01 -0.04 15.54
N LEU A 140 12.14 -0.56 16.74
CA LEU A 140 12.35 0.24 17.94
C LEU A 140 13.85 0.42 18.15
N VAL A 141 14.30 1.66 18.24
CA VAL A 141 15.71 2.01 18.49
C VAL A 141 15.83 2.86 19.73
N ALA A 142 16.97 2.73 20.42
CA ALA A 142 17.29 3.46 21.64
C ALA A 142 18.51 4.39 21.43
N TYR A 143 18.51 5.50 22.16
CA TYR A 143 19.72 6.31 22.35
C TYR A 143 20.79 5.48 23.08
N PRO A 144 22.06 5.44 22.58
CA PRO A 144 23.10 4.57 23.16
C PRO A 144 23.44 4.91 24.59
N GLY A 145 23.26 6.17 25.04
CA GLY A 145 23.48 6.59 26.43
C GLY A 145 22.34 6.20 27.38
N ALA A 146 21.19 5.71 26.89
CA ALA A 146 20.15 5.16 27.73
C ALA A 146 20.51 3.73 28.19
N PRO A 147 20.11 3.30 29.38
CA PRO A 147 20.38 1.95 29.89
C PRO A 147 19.44 0.91 29.28
N ILE A 148 19.36 0.89 27.94
CA ILE A 148 18.44 0.08 27.17
C ILE A 148 19.24 -0.74 26.15
N LYS A 149 19.23 -2.06 26.30
CA LYS A 149 19.85 -3.03 25.37
C LYS A 149 18.82 -3.98 24.74
N THR A 150 17.75 -4.25 25.44
CA THR A 150 16.76 -5.25 25.07
C THR A 150 15.34 -4.71 25.23
N LEU A 151 14.36 -5.40 24.65
CA LEU A 151 12.95 -5.10 24.89
C LEU A 151 12.57 -5.20 26.39
N LYS A 152 13.18 -6.15 27.11
CA LYS A 152 12.99 -6.29 28.56
C LYS A 152 13.42 -5.04 29.32
N ASP A 153 14.53 -4.41 28.90
CA ASP A 153 14.99 -3.16 29.52
C ASP A 153 14.01 -2.02 29.28
N VAL A 154 13.46 -1.92 28.06
CA VAL A 154 12.39 -0.95 27.73
C VAL A 154 11.19 -1.12 28.67
N ILE A 155 10.70 -2.36 28.81
CA ILE A 155 9.53 -2.65 29.66
C ILE A 155 9.82 -2.34 31.12
N ASN A 156 10.98 -2.78 31.64
CA ASN A 156 11.34 -2.57 33.05
C ASN A 156 11.54 -1.09 33.36
N LEU A 157 12.33 -0.40 32.52
CA LEU A 157 12.63 1.02 32.73
C LEU A 157 11.36 1.87 32.64
N SER A 158 10.46 1.55 31.73
CA SER A 158 9.19 2.27 31.60
C SER A 158 8.31 2.21 32.85
N LYS A 159 8.40 1.10 33.61
CA LYS A 159 7.63 0.89 34.86
C LYS A 159 8.28 1.52 36.09
N THR A 160 9.60 1.71 36.06
CA THR A 160 10.35 2.24 37.20
C THR A 160 10.63 3.74 37.11
N GLN A 161 10.68 4.28 35.89
CA GLN A 161 10.91 5.70 35.65
C GLN A 161 9.65 6.52 35.96
N SER A 162 9.79 7.57 36.77
CA SER A 162 8.69 8.51 37.03
C SER A 162 8.24 9.17 35.75
N GLY A 163 6.94 9.15 35.47
CA GLY A 163 6.35 9.69 34.24
C GLY A 163 6.41 8.73 33.04
N GLY A 164 7.03 7.53 33.19
CA GLY A 164 7.14 6.56 32.10
C GLY A 164 8.33 6.81 31.16
N LEU A 165 8.43 6.01 30.11
CA LEU A 165 9.53 6.07 29.12
C LEU A 165 9.00 6.64 27.80
N SER A 166 9.53 7.78 27.37
CA SER A 166 9.07 8.41 26.13
C SER A 166 9.60 7.71 24.88
N TYR A 167 8.78 7.67 23.83
CA TYR A 167 9.17 7.24 22.50
C TYR A 167 8.62 8.18 21.42
N GLY A 168 9.47 8.52 20.46
CA GLY A 168 9.12 9.37 19.33
C GLY A 168 8.61 8.58 18.11
N THR A 169 7.72 9.16 17.34
CA THR A 169 7.29 8.65 16.03
C THR A 169 7.12 9.79 15.03
N SER A 170 6.85 9.45 13.76
CA SER A 170 6.58 10.42 12.71
C SER A 170 5.21 11.11 12.79
N GLY A 171 4.45 10.90 13.86
CA GLY A 171 3.16 11.55 14.10
C GLY A 171 2.13 10.65 14.78
N THR A 172 0.99 11.23 15.12
CA THR A 172 -0.13 10.53 15.70
C THR A 172 -0.88 9.71 14.63
N GLY A 173 -1.34 8.50 14.98
CA GLY A 173 -2.15 7.65 14.09
C GLY A 173 -1.36 6.88 13.02
N GLY A 174 -0.04 7.10 12.91
CA GLY A 174 0.80 6.29 12.01
C GLY A 174 1.11 4.90 12.58
N THR A 175 1.52 3.96 11.73
CA THR A 175 1.83 2.58 12.13
C THR A 175 2.85 2.47 13.26
N PRO A 176 3.93 3.31 13.33
CA PRO A 176 4.84 3.33 14.48
C PRO A 176 4.14 3.71 15.80
N HIS A 177 3.16 4.61 15.76
CA HIS A 177 2.37 4.95 16.95
C HIS A 177 1.50 3.77 17.39
N ILE A 178 0.76 3.16 16.44
CA ILE A 178 -0.08 1.98 16.71
C ILE A 178 0.76 0.84 17.28
N ALA A 179 1.98 0.61 16.76
CA ALA A 179 2.90 -0.40 17.26
C ALA A 179 3.34 -0.10 18.70
N GLY A 180 3.61 1.16 19.03
CA GLY A 180 3.92 1.59 20.40
C GLY A 180 2.74 1.38 21.36
N GLU A 181 1.52 1.69 20.94
CA GLU A 181 0.32 1.47 21.75
C GLU A 181 0.02 -0.03 21.95
N LEU A 182 0.20 -0.85 20.90
CA LEU A 182 0.10 -2.30 21.04
C LEU A 182 1.17 -2.85 22.00
N LEU A 183 2.39 -2.31 21.95
CA LEU A 183 3.44 -2.69 22.90
C LEU A 183 3.04 -2.38 24.34
N LYS A 184 2.44 -1.22 24.61
CA LYS A 184 1.87 -0.87 25.93
C LYS A 184 0.80 -1.88 26.35
N GLU A 185 -0.18 -2.14 25.48
CA GLU A 185 -1.29 -3.06 25.76
C GLU A 185 -0.79 -4.48 26.10
N ARG A 186 0.17 -5.00 25.31
CA ARG A 186 0.66 -6.38 25.47
C ARG A 186 1.59 -6.58 26.65
N THR A 187 2.27 -5.53 27.13
CA THR A 187 3.32 -5.66 28.16
C THR A 187 3.01 -4.93 29.46
N GLY A 188 2.00 -4.06 29.46
CA GLY A 188 1.75 -3.12 30.55
C GLY A 188 2.90 -2.13 30.73
N ALA A 189 3.72 -1.88 29.72
CA ALA A 189 4.77 -0.88 29.75
C ALA A 189 4.17 0.53 29.83
N ASN A 190 4.74 1.39 30.68
CA ASN A 190 4.34 2.80 30.77
C ASN A 190 5.12 3.62 29.73
N LEU A 191 4.74 3.52 28.46
CA LEU A 191 5.32 4.28 27.37
C LEU A 191 4.52 5.56 27.10
N VAL A 192 5.24 6.68 26.88
CA VAL A 192 4.66 7.98 26.57
C VAL A 192 4.97 8.35 25.13
N HIS A 193 3.95 8.46 24.29
CA HIS A 193 4.12 8.80 22.87
C HIS A 193 4.44 10.29 22.70
N ILE A 194 5.47 10.59 21.91
CA ILE A 194 5.85 11.93 21.48
C ILE A 194 5.67 12.02 19.97
N PRO A 195 4.60 12.66 19.47
CA PRO A 195 4.37 12.82 18.04
C PRO A 195 5.23 13.94 17.46
N TYR A 196 5.97 13.63 16.39
CA TYR A 196 6.71 14.62 15.60
C TYR A 196 6.00 14.88 14.26
N LYS A 197 6.34 15.99 13.60
CA LYS A 197 5.79 16.31 12.26
C LYS A 197 6.40 15.45 11.14
N GLY A 198 7.30 14.53 11.47
CA GLY A 198 7.96 13.60 10.56
C GLY A 198 9.08 12.82 11.24
N GLY A 199 9.46 11.67 10.69
CA GLY A 199 10.45 10.76 11.26
C GLY A 199 11.85 11.38 11.42
N GLY A 200 12.22 12.34 10.57
CA GLY A 200 13.51 13.04 10.66
C GLY A 200 13.67 13.84 11.95
N GLN A 201 12.62 14.50 12.42
CA GLN A 201 12.66 15.26 13.68
C GLN A 201 12.80 14.32 14.88
N ALA A 202 12.01 13.23 14.93
CA ALA A 202 12.13 12.21 15.98
C ALA A 202 13.54 11.61 15.99
N MET A 203 14.11 11.36 14.80
CA MET A 203 15.47 10.85 14.65
C MET A 203 16.52 11.82 15.18
N THR A 204 16.39 13.12 14.91
CA THR A 204 17.28 14.15 15.44
C THR A 204 17.27 14.15 16.98
N ASP A 205 16.11 14.07 17.59
CA ASP A 205 15.95 14.11 19.04
C ASP A 205 16.50 12.85 19.74
N VAL A 206 16.30 11.66 19.16
CA VAL A 206 16.91 10.45 19.74
C VAL A 206 18.43 10.42 19.58
N LEU A 207 18.96 10.91 18.46
CA LEU A 207 20.40 11.02 18.25
C LEU A 207 21.05 12.03 19.22
N GLY A 208 20.31 13.09 19.56
CA GLY A 208 20.72 14.10 20.56
C GLY A 208 20.51 13.67 22.01
N GLY A 209 19.87 12.53 22.27
CA GLY A 209 19.54 12.06 23.62
C GLY A 209 18.38 12.82 24.28
N ASN A 210 17.64 13.64 23.54
CA ASN A 210 16.47 14.36 24.05
C ASN A 210 15.29 13.42 24.36
N ILE A 211 15.21 12.31 23.64
CA ILE A 211 14.28 11.20 23.90
C ILE A 211 15.04 9.88 23.89
N PRO A 212 14.67 8.90 24.76
CA PRO A 212 15.38 7.63 24.86
C PRO A 212 15.08 6.66 23.72
N LEU A 213 13.90 6.73 23.10
CA LEU A 213 13.42 5.76 22.10
C LEU A 213 12.81 6.45 20.89
N VAL A 214 12.96 5.81 19.73
CA VAL A 214 12.16 6.11 18.51
C VAL A 214 11.64 4.81 17.91
N TYR A 215 10.36 4.82 17.52
CA TYR A 215 9.78 3.77 16.69
C TYR A 215 9.66 4.30 15.26
N THR A 216 10.34 3.65 14.32
CA THR A 216 10.47 4.13 12.93
C THR A 216 10.64 2.95 11.96
N ALA A 217 10.66 3.21 10.66
CA ALA A 217 11.07 2.21 9.67
C ALA A 217 12.61 1.99 9.72
N ILE A 218 13.05 0.75 9.46
CA ILE A 218 14.48 0.40 9.39
C ILE A 218 15.25 1.36 8.48
N ALA A 219 14.67 1.74 7.33
CA ALA A 219 15.30 2.67 6.38
C ALA A 219 15.78 3.97 7.02
N GLY A 220 14.99 4.53 7.95
CA GLY A 220 15.35 5.76 8.66
C GLY A 220 16.43 5.58 9.73
N ALA A 221 16.67 4.37 10.23
CA ALA A 221 17.55 4.10 11.35
C ALA A 221 18.85 3.37 10.96
N ILE A 222 18.86 2.62 9.85
CA ILE A 222 19.90 1.63 9.54
C ILE A 222 21.32 2.23 9.49
N GLN A 223 21.50 3.41 8.91
CA GLN A 223 22.81 4.05 8.84
C GLN A 223 23.30 4.50 10.22
N HIS A 224 22.40 4.96 11.07
CA HIS A 224 22.74 5.35 12.45
C HIS A 224 23.08 4.12 13.31
N ILE A 225 22.38 3.01 13.10
CA ILE A 225 22.67 1.73 13.78
C ILE A 225 24.05 1.22 13.36
N LYS A 226 24.34 1.15 12.05
CA LYS A 226 25.64 0.69 11.53
C LYS A 226 26.82 1.55 12.01
N ASN A 227 26.58 2.84 12.26
CA ASN A 227 27.58 3.78 12.77
C ASN A 227 27.62 3.84 14.33
N GLY A 228 26.90 2.96 15.03
CA GLY A 228 26.85 2.91 16.48
C GLY A 228 26.18 4.11 17.16
N LYS A 229 25.50 4.97 16.39
CA LYS A 229 24.78 6.15 16.89
C LYS A 229 23.40 5.85 17.45
N LEU A 230 22.85 4.67 17.17
CA LEU A 230 21.62 4.14 17.74
C LEU A 230 21.80 2.68 18.11
N HIS A 231 21.14 2.26 19.18
CA HIS A 231 21.06 0.86 19.58
C HIS A 231 19.74 0.26 19.08
N PRO A 232 19.75 -0.79 18.24
CA PRO A 232 18.53 -1.47 17.82
C PRO A 232 17.98 -2.36 18.94
N VAL A 233 16.69 -2.25 19.24
CA VAL A 233 16.04 -3.03 20.30
C VAL A 233 15.34 -4.26 19.73
N ALA A 234 14.43 -4.07 18.80
CA ALA A 234 13.70 -5.15 18.11
C ALA A 234 13.07 -4.66 16.81
N VAL A 235 12.93 -5.56 15.82
CA VAL A 235 12.16 -5.33 14.60
C VAL A 235 10.76 -5.94 14.72
N SER A 236 9.77 -5.31 14.08
CA SER A 236 8.36 -5.70 14.19
C SER A 236 7.88 -6.71 13.15
N SER A 237 8.78 -7.21 12.30
CA SER A 237 8.46 -8.28 11.37
C SER A 237 8.45 -9.66 12.05
N ALA A 238 7.71 -10.61 11.46
CA ALA A 238 7.67 -11.99 11.94
C ALA A 238 9.05 -12.68 11.90
N GLN A 239 9.94 -12.23 11.00
CA GLN A 239 11.31 -12.70 10.86
C GLN A 239 12.28 -11.54 10.93
N ARG A 240 13.54 -11.81 11.30
CA ARG A 240 14.60 -10.79 11.31
C ARG A 240 14.80 -10.19 9.93
N SER A 241 15.10 -8.89 9.91
CA SER A 241 15.41 -8.21 8.64
C SER A 241 16.78 -8.65 8.11
N SER A 242 16.86 -8.96 6.81
CA SER A 242 18.12 -9.30 6.14
C SER A 242 19.15 -8.15 6.19
N SER A 243 18.70 -6.91 6.34
CA SER A 243 19.57 -5.73 6.49
C SER A 243 20.12 -5.54 7.90
N LEU A 244 19.53 -6.22 8.91
CA LEU A 244 19.92 -6.20 10.32
C LEU A 244 19.76 -7.60 10.93
N PRO A 245 20.53 -8.61 10.48
CA PRO A 245 20.32 -10.02 10.86
C PRO A 245 20.54 -10.32 12.34
N ASP A 246 21.30 -9.48 13.03
CA ASP A 246 21.60 -9.65 14.46
C ASP A 246 20.53 -9.04 15.38
N VAL A 247 19.59 -8.24 14.81
CA VAL A 247 18.54 -7.59 15.60
C VAL A 247 17.37 -8.57 15.76
N PRO A 248 16.95 -8.89 17.01
CA PRO A 248 15.84 -9.80 17.23
C PRO A 248 14.51 -9.19 16.80
N THR A 249 13.52 -10.05 16.53
CA THR A 249 12.13 -9.63 16.39
C THR A 249 11.47 -9.39 17.75
N PHE A 250 10.34 -8.67 17.80
CA PHE A 250 9.53 -8.61 19.03
C PHE A 250 9.04 -10.00 19.42
N ILE A 251 8.74 -10.88 18.44
CA ILE A 251 8.32 -12.27 18.69
C ILE A 251 9.43 -13.05 19.39
N GLU A 252 10.67 -13.00 18.88
CA GLU A 252 11.84 -13.61 19.53
C GLU A 252 12.12 -13.01 20.92
N SER A 253 11.72 -11.75 21.13
CA SER A 253 11.82 -11.05 22.42
C SER A 253 10.69 -11.37 23.39
N GLY A 254 9.81 -12.33 23.06
CA GLY A 254 8.76 -12.84 23.95
C GLY A 254 7.36 -12.29 23.72
N LEU A 255 7.13 -11.51 22.66
CA LEU A 255 5.80 -10.99 22.30
C LEU A 255 5.19 -11.80 21.13
N ALA A 256 4.47 -12.87 21.44
CA ALA A 256 3.78 -13.67 20.44
C ALA A 256 2.87 -12.77 19.57
N ASP A 257 2.79 -13.07 18.28
CA ASP A 257 1.93 -12.39 17.30
C ASP A 257 2.15 -10.87 17.17
N PHE A 258 3.34 -10.36 17.58
CA PHE A 258 3.71 -8.98 17.39
C PHE A 258 4.36 -8.78 16.02
N ASP A 259 3.54 -8.90 14.97
CA ASP A 259 3.91 -8.63 13.57
C ASP A 259 3.13 -7.42 13.08
N ILE A 260 3.76 -6.24 13.17
CA ILE A 260 3.18 -4.96 12.75
C ILE A 260 4.17 -4.25 11.84
N ASN A 261 3.94 -4.34 10.55
CA ASN A 261 4.71 -3.64 9.55
C ASN A 261 3.84 -2.61 8.84
N SER A 262 4.47 -1.56 8.38
CA SER A 262 3.86 -0.71 7.38
C SER A 262 3.97 -1.38 6.02
N TRP A 263 3.01 -1.16 5.13
CA TRP A 263 3.07 -1.72 3.79
C TRP A 263 2.72 -0.68 2.72
N VAL A 264 3.24 -0.92 1.53
CA VAL A 264 2.92 -0.18 0.31
C VAL A 264 2.30 -1.14 -0.69
N ALA A 265 1.28 -0.71 -1.40
CA ALA A 265 0.52 -1.57 -2.30
C ALA A 265 -0.01 -0.82 -3.52
N LEU A 266 -0.41 -1.57 -4.53
CA LEU A 266 -1.09 -1.06 -5.71
C LEU A 266 -2.58 -1.43 -5.64
N LEU A 267 -3.47 -0.45 -5.82
CA LEU A 267 -4.92 -0.62 -5.83
C LEU A 267 -5.54 0.11 -7.02
N ALA A 268 -6.73 -0.33 -7.38
CA ALA A 268 -7.60 0.32 -8.38
C ALA A 268 -8.96 0.67 -7.74
N PRO A 269 -9.84 1.45 -8.40
CA PRO A 269 -11.24 1.61 -7.98
C PRO A 269 -11.97 0.26 -7.95
N ALA A 270 -12.88 0.08 -6.99
CA ALA A 270 -13.52 -1.22 -6.66
C ALA A 270 -14.14 -1.98 -7.83
N LYS A 271 -14.72 -1.25 -8.82
CA LYS A 271 -15.40 -1.85 -9.96
C LYS A 271 -14.51 -2.11 -11.17
N THR A 272 -13.18 -1.99 -10.99
CA THR A 272 -12.24 -2.29 -12.09
C THR A 272 -12.37 -3.75 -12.52
N PRO A 273 -12.52 -4.03 -13.82
CA PRO A 273 -12.69 -5.38 -14.32
C PRO A 273 -11.62 -6.34 -13.84
N LYS A 274 -12.02 -7.53 -13.41
CA LYS A 274 -11.10 -8.55 -12.87
C LYS A 274 -9.93 -8.86 -13.80
N ALA A 275 -10.17 -8.92 -15.11
CA ALA A 275 -9.12 -9.18 -16.09
C ALA A 275 -8.02 -8.08 -16.10
N ILE A 276 -8.36 -6.83 -15.79
CA ILE A 276 -7.41 -5.72 -15.65
C ILE A 276 -6.63 -5.89 -14.35
N VAL A 277 -7.32 -6.19 -13.24
CA VAL A 277 -6.69 -6.42 -11.94
C VAL A 277 -5.70 -7.60 -12.02
N ASP A 278 -6.11 -8.72 -12.62
CA ASP A 278 -5.29 -9.91 -12.79
C ASP A 278 -4.03 -9.61 -13.64
N LYS A 279 -4.19 -8.87 -14.74
CA LYS A 279 -3.06 -8.44 -15.57
C LYS A 279 -2.09 -7.56 -14.79
N LEU A 280 -2.59 -6.54 -14.10
CA LEU A 280 -1.76 -5.65 -13.30
C LEU A 280 -1.06 -6.39 -12.14
N ASN A 281 -1.72 -7.34 -11.50
CA ASN A 281 -1.11 -8.21 -10.48
C ASN A 281 0.01 -9.07 -11.06
N ALA A 282 -0.21 -9.71 -12.22
CA ALA A 282 0.82 -10.51 -12.87
C ALA A 282 2.06 -9.68 -13.23
N GLU A 283 1.87 -8.48 -13.78
CA GLU A 283 2.96 -7.58 -14.14
C GLU A 283 3.68 -7.02 -12.90
N LEU A 284 2.93 -6.69 -11.83
CA LEU A 284 3.52 -6.27 -10.55
C LEU A 284 4.37 -7.39 -9.95
N ASN A 285 3.87 -8.63 -9.91
CA ASN A 285 4.61 -9.77 -9.39
C ASN A 285 5.90 -10.03 -10.18
N ALA A 286 5.86 -9.89 -11.50
CA ALA A 286 7.05 -10.00 -12.33
C ALA A 286 8.08 -8.90 -12.03
N VAL A 287 7.62 -7.65 -11.81
CA VAL A 287 8.47 -6.53 -11.35
C VAL A 287 9.10 -6.84 -10.00
N LEU A 288 8.32 -7.32 -9.02
CA LEU A 288 8.79 -7.62 -7.67
C LEU A 288 9.69 -8.87 -7.58
N SER A 289 9.68 -9.71 -8.61
CA SER A 289 10.56 -10.88 -8.72
C SER A 289 11.94 -10.53 -9.30
N ASP A 290 12.09 -9.36 -9.92
CA ASP A 290 13.36 -8.89 -10.46
C ASP A 290 14.37 -8.59 -9.34
N PRO A 291 15.57 -9.23 -9.32
CA PRO A 291 16.56 -9.03 -8.28
C PRO A 291 16.99 -7.57 -8.12
N VAL A 292 17.12 -6.81 -9.23
CA VAL A 292 17.54 -5.40 -9.22
C VAL A 292 16.46 -4.53 -8.56
N VAL A 293 15.18 -4.81 -8.86
CA VAL A 293 14.05 -4.11 -8.23
C VAL A 293 14.00 -4.42 -6.74
N ARG A 294 14.17 -5.68 -6.36
CA ARG A 294 14.21 -6.11 -4.94
C ARG A 294 15.33 -5.42 -4.18
N GLU A 295 16.52 -5.35 -4.75
CA GLU A 295 17.65 -4.65 -4.13
C GLU A 295 17.35 -3.16 -3.94
N ARG A 296 16.78 -2.49 -4.96
CA ARG A 296 16.38 -1.07 -4.86
C ARG A 296 15.31 -0.85 -3.80
N LEU A 297 14.28 -1.71 -3.72
CA LEU A 297 13.26 -1.66 -2.67
C LEU A 297 13.87 -1.90 -1.28
N ASN A 298 14.75 -2.89 -1.13
CA ASN A 298 15.47 -3.15 0.11
C ASN A 298 16.32 -1.93 0.55
N GLY A 299 16.96 -1.24 -0.40
CA GLY A 299 17.67 0.01 -0.14
C GLY A 299 16.75 1.14 0.36
N MET A 300 15.46 1.11 0.03
CA MET A 300 14.42 2.00 0.56
C MET A 300 13.79 1.47 1.86
N GLY A 301 14.22 0.30 2.37
CA GLY A 301 13.67 -0.36 3.54
C GLY A 301 12.34 -1.06 3.30
N ILE A 302 12.04 -1.40 2.06
CA ILE A 302 10.84 -2.14 1.68
C ILE A 302 11.26 -3.57 1.28
N ALA A 303 10.82 -4.56 2.05
CA ALA A 303 10.96 -5.96 1.69
C ALA A 303 9.86 -6.33 0.67
N ALA A 304 10.25 -6.61 -0.58
CA ALA A 304 9.29 -6.95 -1.63
C ALA A 304 8.53 -8.25 -1.30
N THR A 305 7.20 -8.22 -1.42
CA THR A 305 6.31 -9.35 -1.07
C THR A 305 5.35 -9.68 -2.22
N PRO A 306 5.84 -10.29 -3.32
CA PRO A 306 4.98 -10.71 -4.41
C PRO A 306 3.89 -11.68 -3.92
N GLY A 307 2.69 -11.54 -4.46
CA GLY A 307 1.55 -12.36 -4.06
C GLY A 307 0.28 -12.09 -4.88
N SER A 308 -0.77 -12.88 -4.64
CA SER A 308 -2.04 -12.67 -5.31
C SER A 308 -2.81 -11.45 -4.76
N ALA A 309 -3.65 -10.89 -5.59
CA ALA A 309 -4.58 -9.81 -5.21
C ALA A 309 -5.48 -10.25 -4.03
N ASP A 310 -5.98 -11.50 -4.04
CA ASP A 310 -6.83 -12.04 -2.98
C ASP A 310 -6.10 -12.15 -1.64
N LYS A 311 -4.82 -12.59 -1.65
CA LYS A 311 -4.02 -12.67 -0.43
C LYS A 311 -3.85 -11.28 0.18
N PHE A 312 -3.57 -10.27 -0.66
CA PHE A 312 -3.44 -8.90 -0.18
C PHE A 312 -4.78 -8.31 0.30
N ALA A 313 -5.90 -8.62 -0.38
CA ALA A 313 -7.23 -8.22 0.07
C ALA A 313 -7.56 -8.74 1.48
N GLN A 314 -7.24 -10.01 1.74
CA GLN A 314 -7.43 -10.63 3.07
C GLN A 314 -6.55 -9.97 4.13
N GLU A 315 -5.29 -9.67 3.80
CA GLU A 315 -4.36 -8.96 4.69
C GLU A 315 -4.88 -7.56 5.03
N MET A 316 -5.28 -6.78 4.02
CA MET A 316 -5.83 -5.43 4.21
C MET A 316 -7.09 -5.44 5.09
N GLN A 317 -7.99 -6.42 4.90
CA GLN A 317 -9.19 -6.57 5.73
C GLN A 317 -8.86 -6.94 7.18
N ARG A 318 -7.91 -7.86 7.37
CA ARG A 318 -7.42 -8.25 8.71
C ARG A 318 -6.82 -7.03 9.43
N ASP A 319 -5.97 -6.26 8.72
CA ASP A 319 -5.30 -5.09 9.30
C ASP A 319 -6.30 -3.97 9.62
N LEU A 320 -7.30 -3.74 8.77
CA LEU A 320 -8.38 -2.78 9.04
C LEU A 320 -9.10 -3.12 10.36
N THR A 321 -9.42 -4.40 10.59
CA THR A 321 -10.08 -4.85 11.82
C THR A 321 -9.14 -4.75 13.03
N ARG A 322 -7.91 -5.23 12.89
CA ARG A 322 -6.92 -5.26 13.97
C ARG A 322 -6.55 -3.86 14.45
N TYR A 323 -6.24 -2.96 13.53
CA TYR A 323 -5.85 -1.58 13.89
C TYR A 323 -7.03 -0.78 14.45
N GLY A 324 -8.24 -1.04 13.97
CA GLY A 324 -9.45 -0.46 14.57
C GLY A 324 -9.62 -0.84 16.04
N SER A 325 -9.33 -2.09 16.39
CA SER A 325 -9.36 -2.55 17.79
C SER A 325 -8.29 -1.85 18.63
N VAL A 326 -7.05 -1.75 18.14
CA VAL A 326 -5.96 -1.06 18.86
C VAL A 326 -6.24 0.44 19.01
N VAL A 327 -6.69 1.11 17.96
CA VAL A 327 -7.05 2.53 18.01
C VAL A 327 -8.13 2.79 19.07
N LYS A 328 -9.14 1.92 19.13
CA LYS A 328 -10.23 2.02 20.10
C LYS A 328 -9.74 1.77 21.53
N SER A 329 -8.95 0.72 21.77
CA SER A 329 -8.45 0.38 23.12
C SER A 329 -7.47 1.44 23.65
N ALA A 330 -6.63 2.00 22.78
CA ALA A 330 -5.66 3.05 23.13
C ALA A 330 -6.29 4.48 23.18
N GLY A 331 -7.55 4.64 22.78
CA GLY A 331 -8.22 5.93 22.75
C GLY A 331 -7.63 6.93 21.75
N ILE A 332 -6.98 6.45 20.68
CA ILE A 332 -6.29 7.29 19.70
C ILE A 332 -7.34 8.01 18.84
N LYS A 333 -7.28 9.35 18.81
CA LYS A 333 -8.10 10.21 17.95
C LYS A 333 -7.23 11.32 17.39
N LEU A 334 -7.49 11.71 16.14
CA LEU A 334 -6.99 12.95 15.55
C LEU A 334 -8.09 14.00 15.66
N GLU A 335 -7.76 15.18 16.20
CA GLU A 335 -8.65 16.33 16.28
C GLU A 335 -8.86 16.99 14.91
#